data_3e2ef3100d07137b0a6722f64291bc09
#
_entry.id   3e2ef3100d07137b0a6722f64291bc09
#
_cell.length_a   1.000
_cell.length_b   1.000
_cell.length_c   1.000
_cell.angle_alpha   90.00
_cell.angle_beta   90.00
_cell.angle_gamma   90.00
#
_symmetry.space_group_name_H-M   'P 1'
#
loop_
_entity.id
_entity.type
_entity.pdbx_description
1 polymer ?
#
loop_
_entity_poly.entity_id
_entity_poly.type
_entity_poly.pdbx_seq_one_letter_code
_entity_poly.pdbx_strand_id
1 'polypeptide(L)'
;MIYTLTFNPALDYVIKTDNFCAGKEHRTDNGSFFCGGKGINVSTILNELSIKSVALGFIAGFTGKEIESRLNDSGIETDFITLKSGFSRINVKVRADLETDINTAGPEISVDDLKALYEKIEGINDGDLLVVSGSVPAGLPKTVYEDILLKLKDRNVRFVVDAVGDFLMNALCCRPFLIKPNNDELADVFGYPIDSVEKATECACILQQKGARNVLVSMGKNGSVLLDENGKTHFMPSYGGRAVNTVGAGDSMVAGFVAGYIKTGDFSYALKLGTAAGSATALSLGLADRKKIDEMLELIEKE
;
A
#
# COMPACT_ATOMS: atom_id res chain seq x y z
N MET A 1 13.33 -11.93 4.64
CA MET A 1 12.93 -10.59 5.15
C MET A 1 11.87 -10.00 4.23
N ILE A 2 11.08 -9.01 4.71
CA ILE A 2 10.17 -8.22 3.87
C ILE A 2 10.71 -6.81 3.79
N TYR A 3 10.78 -6.27 2.59
CA TYR A 3 11.13 -4.87 2.32
C TYR A 3 9.92 -4.16 1.73
N THR A 4 9.65 -2.93 2.18
CA THR A 4 8.58 -2.11 1.62
C THR A 4 9.17 -0.81 1.08
N LEU A 5 8.91 -0.49 -0.16
CA LEU A 5 9.45 0.70 -0.81
C LEU A 5 8.37 1.77 -0.94
N THR A 6 8.66 2.97 -0.43
CA THR A 6 7.85 4.18 -0.57
C THR A 6 8.69 5.30 -1.16
N PHE A 7 8.43 5.69 -2.41
CA PHE A 7 9.16 6.79 -3.06
C PHE A 7 8.87 8.15 -2.45
N ASN A 8 7.66 8.33 -1.91
CA ASN A 8 7.16 9.63 -1.47
C ASN A 8 6.46 9.55 -0.11
N PRO A 9 7.20 9.25 0.97
CA PRO A 9 6.68 9.26 2.33
C PRO A 9 6.04 10.60 2.68
N ALA A 10 5.05 10.58 3.57
CA ALA A 10 4.34 11.76 4.02
C ALA A 10 4.22 11.80 5.54
N LEU A 11 4.18 12.99 6.08
CA LEU A 11 3.64 13.25 7.41
C LEU A 11 2.21 13.75 7.23
N ASP A 12 1.22 12.92 7.53
CA ASP A 12 -0.19 13.24 7.38
C ASP A 12 -0.68 13.95 8.65
N TYR A 13 -1.08 15.20 8.55
CA TYR A 13 -1.70 15.94 9.63
C TYR A 13 -3.22 15.88 9.49
N VAL A 14 -3.86 15.09 10.35
CA VAL A 14 -5.31 14.90 10.38
C VAL A 14 -5.92 15.86 11.39
N ILE A 15 -6.79 16.73 10.93
CA ILE A 15 -7.50 17.74 11.74
C ILE A 15 -8.98 17.37 11.75
N LYS A 16 -9.58 17.32 12.96
CA LYS A 16 -11.03 17.23 13.11
C LYS A 16 -11.58 18.59 13.49
N THR A 17 -12.59 19.03 12.78
CA THR A 17 -13.30 20.28 13.06
C THR A 17 -14.74 20.18 12.63
N ASP A 18 -15.62 20.84 13.35
CA ASP A 18 -17.01 20.94 12.97
C ASP A 18 -17.21 22.12 11.99
N ASN A 19 -18.18 22.00 11.08
CA ASN A 19 -18.61 23.07 10.19
C ASN A 19 -17.47 23.70 9.37
N PHE A 20 -16.55 22.90 8.81
CA PHE A 20 -15.47 23.41 7.97
C PHE A 20 -16.01 24.22 6.78
N CYS A 21 -15.52 25.43 6.63
CA CYS A 21 -15.90 26.35 5.56
C CYS A 21 -14.67 27.04 4.99
N ALA A 22 -14.47 26.93 3.70
CA ALA A 22 -13.38 27.62 3.01
C ALA A 22 -13.51 29.16 3.18
N GLY A 23 -12.37 29.83 3.38
CA GLY A 23 -12.30 31.28 3.56
C GLY A 23 -12.60 31.78 4.98
N LYS A 24 -12.77 30.89 5.96
CA LYS A 24 -12.93 31.23 7.38
C LYS A 24 -11.77 30.70 8.23
N GLU A 25 -11.52 31.37 9.35
CA GLU A 25 -10.62 30.86 10.39
C GLU A 25 -11.33 29.75 11.19
N HIS A 26 -10.64 28.62 11.36
CA HIS A 26 -11.08 27.50 12.18
C HIS A 26 -10.07 27.26 13.30
N ARG A 27 -10.53 27.00 14.51
CA ARG A 27 -9.70 26.65 15.66
C ARG A 27 -10.14 25.29 16.17
N THR A 28 -9.19 24.40 16.37
CA THR A 28 -9.43 23.06 16.89
C THR A 28 -8.22 22.58 17.68
N ASP A 29 -8.48 21.83 18.75
CA ASP A 29 -7.46 21.15 19.53
C ASP A 29 -7.28 19.67 19.09
N ASN A 30 -8.03 19.25 18.07
CA ASN A 30 -8.09 17.87 17.59
C ASN A 30 -7.23 17.67 16.35
N GLY A 31 -5.91 17.68 16.51
CA GLY A 31 -4.94 17.40 15.45
C GLY A 31 -4.06 16.20 15.79
N SER A 32 -3.78 15.35 14.82
CA SER A 32 -2.92 14.18 14.99
C SER A 32 -2.03 13.98 13.78
N PHE A 33 -0.78 13.55 14.01
CA PHE A 33 0.17 13.21 12.96
C PHE A 33 0.27 11.70 12.76
N PHE A 34 0.25 11.28 11.50
CA PHE A 34 0.46 9.89 11.10
C PHE A 34 1.56 9.83 10.04
N CYS A 35 2.35 8.75 10.07
CA CYS A 35 3.24 8.44 8.97
C CYS A 35 2.42 7.89 7.81
N GLY A 36 2.58 8.48 6.61
CA GLY A 36 1.86 8.10 5.40
C GLY A 36 2.80 7.66 4.29
N GLY A 37 2.21 6.98 3.32
CA GLY A 37 2.87 6.37 2.17
C GLY A 37 2.54 4.89 2.11
N LYS A 38 2.18 4.39 0.91
CA LYS A 38 1.62 3.03 0.78
C LYS A 38 2.54 1.94 1.36
N GLY A 39 3.85 1.95 1.06
CA GLY A 39 4.79 0.98 1.64
C GLY A 39 4.95 1.11 3.15
N ILE A 40 4.92 2.34 3.68
CA ILE A 40 4.92 2.59 5.13
C ILE A 40 3.65 2.01 5.76
N ASN A 41 2.49 2.21 5.14
CA ASN A 41 1.23 1.62 5.61
C ASN A 41 1.30 0.09 5.64
N VAL A 42 1.88 -0.52 4.60
CA VAL A 42 2.13 -1.97 4.56
C VAL A 42 3.02 -2.40 5.73
N SER A 43 4.16 -1.71 5.98
CA SER A 43 5.05 -2.03 7.12
C SER A 43 4.36 -1.88 8.46
N THR A 44 3.52 -0.85 8.62
CA THR A 44 2.76 -0.62 9.86
C THR A 44 1.81 -1.78 10.16
N ILE A 45 1.05 -2.22 9.17
CA ILE A 45 0.12 -3.36 9.35
C ILE A 45 0.87 -4.69 9.52
N LEU A 46 1.99 -4.89 8.81
CA LEU A 46 2.84 -6.06 9.04
C LEU A 46 3.35 -6.10 10.48
N ASN A 47 3.75 -4.96 11.04
CA ASN A 47 4.18 -4.86 12.42
C ASN A 47 3.04 -5.18 13.41
N GLU A 48 1.82 -4.68 13.18
CA GLU A 48 0.63 -5.07 13.94
C GLU A 48 0.39 -6.60 13.89
N LEU A 49 0.67 -7.22 12.75
CA LEU A 49 0.56 -8.68 12.55
C LEU A 49 1.79 -9.45 13.06
N SER A 50 2.73 -8.77 13.75
CA SER A 50 3.98 -9.33 14.30
C SER A 50 4.90 -9.90 13.23
N ILE A 51 4.92 -9.29 12.06
CA ILE A 51 5.82 -9.61 10.95
C ILE A 51 6.80 -8.47 10.75
N LYS A 52 8.08 -8.76 10.85
CA LYS A 52 9.15 -7.78 10.64
C LYS A 52 9.28 -7.39 9.18
N SER A 53 9.48 -6.10 8.96
CA SER A 53 9.81 -5.53 7.65
C SER A 53 10.80 -4.39 7.79
N VAL A 54 11.46 -4.06 6.69
CA VAL A 54 12.36 -2.90 6.56
C VAL A 54 11.72 -1.91 5.60
N ALA A 55 11.47 -0.69 6.05
CA ALA A 55 10.92 0.37 5.22
C ALA A 55 12.06 1.08 4.47
N LEU A 56 12.00 1.05 3.14
CA LEU A 56 12.90 1.70 2.20
C LEU A 56 12.22 2.91 1.55
N GLY A 57 13.01 3.81 1.03
CA GLY A 57 12.54 4.96 0.25
C GLY A 57 13.38 6.20 0.49
N PHE A 58 12.77 7.37 0.24
CA PHE A 58 13.45 8.64 0.33
C PHE A 58 12.79 9.54 1.38
N ILE A 59 13.60 10.11 2.25
CA ILE A 59 13.17 11.10 3.24
C ILE A 59 13.99 12.38 3.10
N ALA A 60 13.43 13.52 3.53
CA ALA A 60 14.12 14.79 3.49
C ALA A 60 13.71 15.70 4.66
N GLY A 61 14.64 16.53 5.11
CA GLY A 61 14.41 17.58 6.08
C GLY A 61 13.90 17.09 7.44
N PHE A 62 13.28 18.00 8.19
CA PHE A 62 12.77 17.69 9.54
C PHE A 62 11.59 16.71 9.53
N THR A 63 10.74 16.80 8.52
CA THR A 63 9.58 15.89 8.39
C THR A 63 10.02 14.47 8.07
N GLY A 64 11.08 14.30 7.27
CA GLY A 64 11.66 12.97 7.00
C GLY A 64 12.23 12.35 8.28
N LYS A 65 12.95 13.11 9.09
CA LYS A 65 13.46 12.65 10.38
C LYS A 65 12.34 12.27 11.35
N GLU A 66 11.26 13.04 11.37
CA GLU A 66 10.10 12.75 12.19
C GLU A 66 9.41 11.44 11.76
N ILE A 67 9.26 11.21 10.44
CA ILE A 67 8.72 9.94 9.92
C ILE A 67 9.59 8.77 10.37
N GLU A 68 10.91 8.86 10.18
CA GLU A 68 11.86 7.81 10.54
C GLU A 68 11.83 7.53 12.05
N SER A 69 11.85 8.59 12.89
CA SER A 69 11.77 8.44 14.34
C SER A 69 10.50 7.72 14.78
N ARG A 70 9.34 8.14 14.28
CA ARG A 70 8.06 7.51 14.65
C ARG A 70 7.97 6.04 14.23
N LEU A 71 8.50 5.70 13.06
CA LEU A 71 8.53 4.31 12.60
C LEU A 71 9.42 3.46 13.49
N ASN A 72 10.62 3.94 13.82
CA ASN A 72 11.55 3.24 14.70
C ASN A 72 10.97 3.11 16.12
N ASP A 73 10.34 4.15 16.68
CA ASP A 73 9.66 4.13 17.98
C ASP A 73 8.51 3.11 18.02
N SER A 74 7.89 2.85 16.85
CA SER A 74 6.85 1.82 16.69
C SER A 74 7.43 0.41 16.45
N GLY A 75 8.76 0.25 16.40
CA GLY A 75 9.42 -1.03 16.18
C GLY A 75 9.54 -1.45 14.71
N ILE A 76 9.33 -0.53 13.76
CA ILE A 76 9.51 -0.75 12.33
C ILE A 76 10.93 -0.34 11.96
N GLU A 77 11.70 -1.28 11.44
CA GLU A 77 13.06 -1.02 10.96
C GLU A 77 13.03 -0.16 9.69
N THR A 78 13.90 0.85 9.62
CA THR A 78 13.97 1.78 8.48
C THR A 78 15.37 1.78 7.89
N ASP A 79 15.45 1.86 6.55
CA ASP A 79 16.71 2.04 5.82
C ASP A 79 16.51 3.03 4.67
N PHE A 80 16.03 4.24 5.03
CA PHE A 80 15.76 5.32 4.10
C PHE A 80 17.04 5.96 3.54
N ILE A 81 16.89 6.56 2.36
CA ILE A 81 17.88 7.46 1.77
C ILE A 81 17.48 8.88 2.15
N THR A 82 18.37 9.57 2.88
CA THR A 82 18.15 10.97 3.26
C THR A 82 18.62 11.90 2.15
N LEU A 83 17.66 12.59 1.53
CA LEU A 83 17.95 13.57 0.48
C LEU A 83 18.58 14.84 1.05
N LYS A 84 19.43 15.48 0.26
CA LYS A 84 20.23 16.65 0.69
C LYS A 84 19.40 17.93 0.81
N SER A 85 18.26 18.02 0.12
CA SER A 85 17.43 19.24 0.06
C SER A 85 15.94 18.92 0.12
N GLY A 86 15.14 19.92 0.44
CA GLY A 86 13.70 19.80 0.57
C GLY A 86 13.27 19.21 1.92
N PHE A 87 12.04 18.71 1.94
CA PHE A 87 11.45 17.99 3.09
C PHE A 87 10.43 16.97 2.59
N SER A 88 10.29 15.88 3.31
CA SER A 88 9.22 14.91 3.07
C SER A 88 7.87 15.61 3.19
N ARG A 89 6.95 15.28 2.29
CA ARG A 89 5.69 16.02 2.16
C ARG A 89 4.85 15.98 3.43
N ILE A 90 4.14 17.07 3.67
CA ILE A 90 3.08 17.14 4.68
C ILE A 90 1.75 17.14 3.93
N ASN A 91 0.88 16.21 4.22
CA ASN A 91 -0.48 16.25 3.75
C ASN A 91 -1.38 16.77 4.88
N VAL A 92 -2.38 17.55 4.55
CA VAL A 92 -3.39 18.01 5.52
C VAL A 92 -4.71 17.34 5.20
N LYS A 93 -5.29 16.65 6.18
CA LYS A 93 -6.55 15.92 6.06
C LYS A 93 -7.56 16.52 7.01
N VAL A 94 -8.52 17.26 6.47
CA VAL A 94 -9.60 17.86 7.25
C VAL A 94 -10.78 16.90 7.30
N ARG A 95 -11.15 16.50 8.51
CA ARG A 95 -12.28 15.62 8.79
C ARG A 95 -13.39 16.46 9.43
N ALA A 96 -14.39 16.74 8.62
CA ALA A 96 -15.59 17.54 8.93
C ALA A 96 -16.81 16.85 8.30
N ASP A 97 -17.89 17.59 8.04
CA ASP A 97 -19.07 17.08 7.32
C ASP A 97 -18.70 16.54 5.93
N LEU A 98 -17.75 17.20 5.28
CA LEU A 98 -17.09 16.75 4.05
C LEU A 98 -15.59 16.55 4.32
N GLU A 99 -15.06 15.42 3.86
CA GLU A 99 -13.63 15.16 3.95
C GLU A 99 -12.87 15.98 2.88
N THR A 100 -11.79 16.64 3.29
CA THR A 100 -10.94 17.41 2.40
C THR A 100 -9.48 17.02 2.60
N ASP A 101 -8.84 16.53 1.55
CA ASP A 101 -7.44 16.14 1.56
C ASP A 101 -6.62 17.11 0.70
N ILE A 102 -5.59 17.71 1.30
CA ILE A 102 -4.61 18.56 0.63
C ILE A 102 -3.28 17.81 0.62
N ASN A 103 -2.90 17.29 -0.54
CA ASN A 103 -1.67 16.53 -0.70
C ASN A 103 -0.60 17.42 -1.35
N THR A 104 0.57 17.50 -0.73
CA THR A 104 1.68 18.26 -1.27
C THR A 104 2.63 17.39 -2.08
N ALA A 105 3.43 18.00 -2.95
CA ALA A 105 4.52 17.32 -3.63
C ALA A 105 5.63 16.95 -2.64
N GLY A 106 6.31 15.85 -2.89
CA GLY A 106 7.52 15.47 -2.16
C GLY A 106 8.78 16.17 -2.71
N PRO A 107 9.94 15.89 -2.10
CA PRO A 107 11.21 16.39 -2.57
C PRO A 107 11.61 15.78 -3.92
N GLU A 108 12.46 16.48 -4.66
CA GLU A 108 13.06 15.95 -5.88
C GLU A 108 14.07 14.86 -5.54
N ILE A 109 14.03 13.77 -6.31
CA ILE A 109 14.96 12.64 -6.20
C ILE A 109 15.95 12.77 -7.36
N SER A 110 17.23 12.93 -7.05
CA SER A 110 18.28 13.02 -8.05
C SER A 110 18.64 11.63 -8.63
N VAL A 111 19.37 11.63 -9.72
CA VAL A 111 19.91 10.39 -10.32
C VAL A 111 20.83 9.66 -9.34
N ASP A 112 21.63 10.40 -8.55
CA ASP A 112 22.54 9.80 -7.56
C ASP A 112 21.76 9.19 -6.39
N ASP A 113 20.67 9.83 -5.94
CA ASP A 113 19.81 9.29 -4.91
C ASP A 113 19.10 7.99 -5.38
N LEU A 114 18.62 8.00 -6.63
CA LEU A 114 18.02 6.80 -7.25
C LEU A 114 19.04 5.66 -7.38
N LYS A 115 20.29 5.98 -7.73
CA LYS A 115 21.37 5.00 -7.77
C LYS A 115 21.63 4.41 -6.39
N ALA A 116 21.65 5.22 -5.33
CA ALA A 116 21.81 4.74 -3.95
C ALA A 116 20.65 3.80 -3.55
N LEU A 117 19.41 4.05 -4.02
CA LEU A 117 18.31 3.10 -3.82
C LEU A 117 18.58 1.77 -4.55
N TYR A 118 19.05 1.82 -5.79
CA TYR A 118 19.36 0.61 -6.55
C TYR A 118 20.43 -0.25 -5.85
N GLU A 119 21.46 0.38 -5.27
CA GLU A 119 22.49 -0.33 -4.49
C GLU A 119 21.91 -1.02 -3.26
N LYS A 120 20.96 -0.38 -2.54
CA LYS A 120 20.24 -1.02 -1.43
C LYS A 120 19.37 -2.19 -1.90
N ILE A 121 18.65 -2.02 -3.00
CA ILE A 121 17.80 -3.07 -3.59
C ILE A 121 18.64 -4.28 -3.99
N GLU A 122 19.82 -4.08 -4.58
CA GLU A 122 20.75 -5.16 -4.92
C GLU A 122 21.26 -5.94 -3.69
N GLY A 123 21.11 -5.42 -2.48
CA GLY A 123 21.38 -6.10 -1.22
C GLY A 123 20.29 -7.08 -0.77
N ILE A 124 19.12 -7.10 -1.41
CA ILE A 124 18.01 -8.02 -1.06
C ILE A 124 18.38 -9.46 -1.45
N ASN A 125 18.13 -10.41 -0.57
CA ASN A 125 18.57 -11.80 -0.71
C ASN A 125 17.49 -12.73 -1.28
N ASP A 126 17.90 -13.90 -1.72
CA ASP A 126 17.01 -14.99 -2.11
C ASP A 126 16.07 -15.37 -0.98
N GLY A 127 14.80 -15.55 -1.31
CA GLY A 127 13.74 -15.88 -0.36
C GLY A 127 13.07 -14.65 0.28
N ASP A 128 13.65 -13.46 0.10
CA ASP A 128 13.04 -12.21 0.57
C ASP A 128 11.81 -11.82 -0.26
N LEU A 129 11.08 -10.82 0.23
CA LEU A 129 9.90 -10.24 -0.43
C LEU A 129 10.07 -8.73 -0.51
N LEU A 130 9.85 -8.16 -1.70
CA LEU A 130 9.86 -6.71 -1.92
C LEU A 130 8.47 -6.23 -2.32
N VAL A 131 7.91 -5.32 -1.53
CA VAL A 131 6.68 -4.59 -1.84
C VAL A 131 7.05 -3.25 -2.44
N VAL A 132 6.67 -3.00 -3.69
CA VAL A 132 6.76 -1.67 -4.32
C VAL A 132 5.36 -1.09 -4.43
N SER A 133 5.16 0.07 -3.81
CA SER A 133 3.80 0.61 -3.73
C SER A 133 3.76 2.13 -3.63
N GLY A 134 2.68 2.70 -4.15
CA GLY A 134 2.38 4.12 -4.07
C GLY A 134 2.71 4.91 -5.33
N SER A 135 2.60 6.23 -5.19
CA SER A 135 2.92 7.16 -6.26
C SER A 135 4.43 7.40 -6.38
N VAL A 136 4.88 7.53 -7.59
CA VAL A 136 6.24 7.93 -7.93
C VAL A 136 6.26 9.45 -8.12
N PRO A 137 7.22 10.18 -7.50
CA PRO A 137 7.36 11.62 -7.72
C PRO A 137 7.58 11.97 -9.20
N ALA A 138 7.12 13.15 -9.60
CA ALA A 138 7.40 13.68 -10.93
C ALA A 138 8.92 13.78 -11.17
N GLY A 139 9.33 13.53 -12.42
CA GLY A 139 10.76 13.57 -12.81
C GLY A 139 11.44 12.20 -12.82
N LEU A 140 10.87 11.17 -12.20
CA LEU A 140 11.38 9.81 -12.32
C LEU A 140 10.78 9.10 -13.56
N PRO A 141 11.52 8.11 -14.15
CA PRO A 141 11.04 7.35 -15.28
C PRO A 141 9.77 6.57 -14.94
N LYS A 142 8.85 6.44 -15.90
CA LYS A 142 7.66 5.56 -15.76
C LYS A 142 8.03 4.08 -15.62
N THR A 143 9.27 3.71 -15.93
CA THR A 143 9.83 2.36 -15.81
C THR A 143 10.47 2.10 -14.44
N VAL A 144 10.50 3.08 -13.52
CA VAL A 144 11.29 2.98 -12.29
C VAL A 144 10.96 1.73 -11.45
N TYR A 145 9.71 1.28 -11.42
CA TYR A 145 9.35 0.03 -10.73
C TYR A 145 9.88 -1.18 -11.49
N GLU A 146 9.71 -1.22 -12.81
CA GLU A 146 10.31 -2.25 -13.67
C GLU A 146 11.83 -2.31 -13.50
N ASP A 147 12.51 -1.15 -13.54
CA ASP A 147 13.97 -1.06 -13.39
C ASP A 147 14.45 -1.65 -12.06
N ILE A 148 13.71 -1.38 -10.95
CA ILE A 148 13.98 -1.96 -9.63
C ILE A 148 13.82 -3.48 -9.65
N LEU A 149 12.72 -3.98 -10.18
CA LEU A 149 12.43 -5.42 -10.19
C LEU A 149 13.41 -6.18 -11.08
N LEU A 150 13.84 -5.59 -12.21
CA LEU A 150 14.83 -6.17 -13.11
C LEU A 150 16.21 -6.35 -12.46
N LYS A 151 16.58 -5.54 -11.46
CA LYS A 151 17.83 -5.74 -10.70
C LYS A 151 17.84 -7.02 -9.87
N LEU A 152 16.68 -7.55 -9.55
CA LEU A 152 16.49 -8.76 -8.75
C LEU A 152 15.95 -9.95 -9.57
N LYS A 153 15.86 -9.82 -10.92
CA LYS A 153 15.21 -10.82 -11.78
C LYS A 153 15.83 -12.22 -11.71
N ASP A 154 17.14 -12.28 -11.46
CA ASP A 154 17.89 -13.54 -11.41
C ASP A 154 17.96 -14.13 -9.98
N ARG A 155 17.23 -13.50 -9.03
CA ARG A 155 17.13 -13.92 -7.64
C ARG A 155 15.74 -14.47 -7.33
N ASN A 156 15.66 -15.36 -6.36
CA ASN A 156 14.38 -15.89 -5.88
C ASN A 156 13.72 -14.91 -4.89
N VAL A 157 13.44 -13.68 -5.36
CA VAL A 157 12.71 -12.64 -4.60
C VAL A 157 11.27 -12.58 -5.06
N ARG A 158 10.32 -12.52 -4.11
CA ARG A 158 8.91 -12.31 -4.44
C ARG A 158 8.62 -10.82 -4.52
N PHE A 159 7.98 -10.40 -5.61
CA PHE A 159 7.57 -9.01 -5.80
C PHE A 159 6.08 -8.84 -5.55
N VAL A 160 5.72 -7.85 -4.74
CA VAL A 160 4.35 -7.38 -4.58
C VAL A 160 4.27 -5.97 -5.14
N VAL A 161 3.36 -5.73 -6.08
CA VAL A 161 3.23 -4.44 -6.76
C VAL A 161 1.83 -3.87 -6.55
N ASP A 162 1.75 -2.73 -5.87
CA ASP A 162 0.53 -1.93 -5.72
C ASP A 162 0.74 -0.55 -6.35
N ALA A 163 0.62 -0.50 -7.65
CA ALA A 163 0.85 0.65 -8.50
C ALA A 163 -0.27 0.83 -9.52
N VAL A 164 -0.33 2.00 -10.14
CA VAL A 164 -1.38 2.36 -11.10
C VAL A 164 -0.81 2.57 -12.52
N GLY A 165 -1.68 2.39 -13.52
CA GLY A 165 -1.38 2.73 -14.92
C GLY A 165 -0.11 2.08 -15.45
N ASP A 166 0.75 2.89 -16.09
CA ASP A 166 1.99 2.41 -16.72
C ASP A 166 2.95 1.74 -15.73
N PHE A 167 3.00 2.21 -14.47
CA PHE A 167 3.88 1.62 -13.45
C PHE A 167 3.51 0.16 -13.14
N LEU A 168 2.20 -0.14 -13.09
CA LEU A 168 1.72 -1.51 -12.92
C LEU A 168 2.01 -2.34 -14.17
N MET A 169 1.63 -1.80 -15.34
CA MET A 169 1.73 -2.55 -16.59
C MET A 169 3.17 -2.90 -16.96
N ASN A 170 4.11 -1.98 -16.75
CA ASN A 170 5.54 -2.22 -17.01
C ASN A 170 6.12 -3.27 -16.03
N ALA A 171 5.67 -3.29 -14.77
CA ALA A 171 6.15 -4.27 -13.79
C ALA A 171 5.74 -5.73 -14.09
N LEU A 172 4.73 -5.96 -14.93
CA LEU A 172 4.24 -7.32 -15.25
C LEU A 172 5.29 -8.20 -15.93
N CYS A 173 6.22 -7.62 -16.71
CA CYS A 173 7.31 -8.37 -17.33
C CYS A 173 8.23 -9.08 -16.31
N CYS A 174 8.29 -8.56 -15.06
CA CYS A 174 9.05 -9.14 -13.97
C CYS A 174 8.29 -10.24 -13.20
N ARG A 175 7.11 -10.63 -13.65
CA ARG A 175 6.26 -11.69 -13.08
C ARG A 175 6.02 -11.52 -11.58
N PRO A 176 5.44 -10.39 -11.13
CA PRO A 176 5.20 -10.15 -9.71
C PRO A 176 4.37 -11.27 -9.08
N PHE A 177 4.77 -11.65 -7.85
CA PHE A 177 4.05 -12.66 -7.06
C PHE A 177 2.61 -12.21 -6.78
N LEU A 178 2.41 -10.91 -6.49
CA LEU A 178 1.10 -10.33 -6.25
C LEU A 178 1.02 -8.94 -6.87
N ILE A 179 -0.08 -8.66 -7.54
CA ILE A 179 -0.52 -7.30 -7.84
C ILE A 179 -1.87 -7.04 -7.18
N LYS A 180 -2.12 -5.78 -6.77
CA LYS A 180 -3.41 -5.43 -6.17
C LYS A 180 -4.01 -4.15 -6.80
N PRO A 181 -4.62 -4.21 -7.96
CA PRO A 181 -5.46 -3.12 -8.45
C PRO A 181 -6.81 -3.06 -7.71
N ASN A 182 -7.43 -1.89 -7.71
CA ASN A 182 -8.85 -1.75 -7.39
C ASN A 182 -9.71 -1.71 -8.67
N ASN A 183 -11.05 -1.71 -8.51
CA ASN A 183 -11.98 -1.68 -9.64
C ASN A 183 -11.83 -0.40 -10.51
N ASP A 184 -11.53 0.75 -9.92
CA ASP A 184 -11.38 2.01 -10.66
C ASP A 184 -10.05 2.02 -11.42
N GLU A 185 -8.96 1.56 -10.81
CA GLU A 185 -7.65 1.40 -11.46
C GLU A 185 -7.72 0.40 -12.64
N LEU A 186 -8.52 -0.67 -12.49
CA LEU A 186 -8.78 -1.59 -13.60
C LEU A 186 -9.63 -0.93 -14.69
N ALA A 187 -10.65 -0.15 -14.33
CA ALA A 187 -11.46 0.58 -15.30
C ALA A 187 -10.62 1.55 -16.13
N ASP A 188 -9.65 2.22 -15.52
CA ASP A 188 -8.70 3.09 -16.23
C ASP A 188 -7.80 2.32 -17.21
N VAL A 189 -7.37 1.12 -16.83
CA VAL A 189 -6.51 0.27 -17.68
C VAL A 189 -7.28 -0.36 -18.84
N PHE A 190 -8.51 -0.83 -18.59
CA PHE A 190 -9.29 -1.58 -19.58
C PHE A 190 -10.28 -0.72 -20.36
N GLY A 191 -10.57 0.51 -19.91
CA GLY A 191 -11.44 1.45 -20.62
C GLY A 191 -12.93 1.20 -20.44
N TYR A 192 -13.33 0.38 -19.46
CA TYR A 192 -14.74 0.12 -19.12
C TYR A 192 -14.95 -0.12 -17.60
N PRO A 193 -16.15 0.13 -17.07
CA PRO A 193 -16.43 -0.05 -15.64
C PRO A 193 -16.30 -1.51 -15.19
N ILE A 194 -15.64 -1.72 -14.05
CA ILE A 194 -15.49 -3.02 -13.40
C ILE A 194 -16.43 -3.06 -12.18
N ASP A 195 -17.65 -3.47 -12.40
CA ASP A 195 -18.78 -3.37 -11.48
C ASP A 195 -19.27 -4.74 -10.96
N SER A 196 -18.66 -5.85 -11.43
CA SER A 196 -19.01 -7.19 -11.01
C SER A 196 -17.79 -8.08 -10.77
N VAL A 197 -17.99 -9.17 -10.02
CA VAL A 197 -16.97 -10.19 -9.73
C VAL A 197 -16.47 -10.85 -11.02
N GLU A 198 -17.38 -11.09 -11.97
CA GLU A 198 -17.07 -11.70 -13.26
C GLU A 198 -16.10 -10.83 -14.05
N LYS A 199 -16.42 -9.54 -14.21
CA LYS A 199 -15.53 -8.58 -14.90
C LYS A 199 -14.17 -8.45 -14.21
N ALA A 200 -14.16 -8.38 -12.87
CA ALA A 200 -12.92 -8.32 -12.10
C ALA A 200 -12.06 -9.57 -12.33
N THR A 201 -12.70 -10.76 -12.40
CA THR A 201 -12.03 -12.02 -12.68
C THR A 201 -11.49 -12.06 -14.12
N GLU A 202 -12.25 -11.60 -15.12
CA GLU A 202 -11.80 -11.50 -16.50
C GLU A 202 -10.56 -10.60 -16.64
N CYS A 203 -10.58 -9.42 -16.02
CA CYS A 203 -9.43 -8.53 -15.99
C CYS A 203 -8.23 -9.17 -15.28
N ALA A 204 -8.46 -9.88 -14.16
CA ALA A 204 -7.42 -10.60 -13.45
C ALA A 204 -6.77 -11.68 -14.33
N CYS A 205 -7.56 -12.44 -15.10
CA CYS A 205 -7.04 -13.42 -16.05
C CYS A 205 -6.14 -12.77 -17.12
N ILE A 206 -6.52 -11.61 -17.65
CA ILE A 206 -5.71 -10.89 -18.65
C ILE A 206 -4.39 -10.42 -18.02
N LEU A 207 -4.43 -9.88 -16.80
CA LEU A 207 -3.22 -9.43 -16.10
C LEU A 207 -2.30 -10.60 -15.73
N GLN A 208 -2.87 -11.76 -15.40
CA GLN A 208 -2.11 -12.97 -15.16
C GLN A 208 -1.41 -13.47 -16.45
N GLN A 209 -2.12 -13.45 -17.58
CA GLN A 209 -1.52 -13.77 -18.89
C GLN A 209 -0.40 -12.80 -19.30
N LYS A 210 -0.45 -11.55 -18.82
CA LYS A 210 0.60 -10.54 -19.02
C LYS A 210 1.78 -10.69 -18.07
N GLY A 211 1.70 -11.56 -17.06
CA GLY A 211 2.84 -11.89 -16.21
C GLY A 211 2.57 -11.94 -14.70
N ALA A 212 1.53 -11.31 -14.18
CA ALA A 212 1.22 -11.41 -12.75
C ALA A 212 0.99 -12.88 -12.34
N ARG A 213 1.54 -13.31 -11.20
CA ARG A 213 1.28 -14.66 -10.69
C ARG A 213 -0.05 -14.72 -9.95
N ASN A 214 -0.31 -13.77 -9.07
CA ASN A 214 -1.55 -13.64 -8.32
C ASN A 214 -2.11 -12.23 -8.53
N VAL A 215 -3.42 -12.12 -8.74
CA VAL A 215 -4.11 -10.84 -8.94
C VAL A 215 -5.21 -10.69 -7.90
N LEU A 216 -5.04 -9.75 -6.99
CA LEU A 216 -6.00 -9.40 -5.95
C LEU A 216 -6.73 -8.10 -6.36
N VAL A 217 -7.99 -8.20 -6.71
CA VAL A 217 -8.82 -7.05 -7.08
C VAL A 217 -9.69 -6.64 -5.89
N SER A 218 -9.49 -5.41 -5.40
CA SER A 218 -10.37 -4.83 -4.38
C SER A 218 -11.50 -4.05 -5.04
N MET A 219 -12.76 -4.29 -4.61
CA MET A 219 -13.97 -3.69 -5.20
C MET A 219 -14.79 -2.91 -4.16
N GLY A 220 -14.14 -2.40 -3.11
CA GLY A 220 -14.78 -1.66 -2.04
C GLY A 220 -15.94 -2.43 -1.41
N LYS A 221 -17.13 -1.86 -1.42
CA LYS A 221 -18.35 -2.50 -0.88
C LYS A 221 -18.75 -3.83 -1.54
N ASN A 222 -18.22 -4.09 -2.73
CA ASN A 222 -18.50 -5.32 -3.48
C ASN A 222 -17.51 -6.45 -3.13
N GLY A 223 -16.63 -6.25 -2.15
CA GLY A 223 -15.70 -7.26 -1.68
C GLY A 223 -14.37 -7.29 -2.43
N SER A 224 -13.80 -8.47 -2.58
CA SER A 224 -12.52 -8.67 -3.26
C SER A 224 -12.45 -10.01 -3.97
N VAL A 225 -11.70 -10.06 -5.06
CA VAL A 225 -11.45 -11.26 -5.86
C VAL A 225 -9.94 -11.50 -5.91
N LEU A 226 -9.53 -12.73 -5.66
CA LEU A 226 -8.17 -13.19 -5.90
C LEU A 226 -8.18 -14.27 -6.98
N LEU A 227 -7.45 -14.04 -8.06
CA LEU A 227 -7.05 -15.10 -8.98
C LEU A 227 -5.63 -15.54 -8.60
N ASP A 228 -5.47 -16.76 -8.10
CA ASP A 228 -4.20 -17.29 -7.68
C ASP A 228 -3.39 -17.91 -8.84
N GLU A 229 -2.11 -18.15 -8.61
CA GLU A 229 -1.17 -18.68 -9.61
C GLU A 229 -1.49 -20.12 -10.06
N ASN A 230 -2.40 -20.81 -9.38
CA ASN A 230 -2.92 -22.13 -9.78
C ASN A 230 -4.16 -22.01 -10.67
N GLY A 231 -4.60 -20.78 -10.99
CA GLY A 231 -5.79 -20.51 -11.79
C GLY A 231 -7.11 -20.60 -11.01
N LYS A 232 -7.06 -20.69 -9.67
CA LYS A 232 -8.26 -20.74 -8.84
C LYS A 232 -8.68 -19.32 -8.46
N THR A 233 -9.97 -19.04 -8.61
CA THR A 233 -10.60 -17.79 -8.17
C THR A 233 -11.15 -17.95 -6.75
N HIS A 234 -10.82 -17.01 -5.89
CA HIS A 234 -11.36 -16.89 -4.53
C HIS A 234 -12.12 -15.56 -4.44
N PHE A 235 -13.24 -15.57 -3.77
CA PHE A 235 -14.03 -14.37 -3.51
C PHE A 235 -14.22 -14.18 -2.02
N MET A 236 -14.18 -12.91 -1.59
CA MET A 236 -14.48 -12.51 -0.23
C MET A 236 -15.42 -11.31 -0.26
N PRO A 237 -16.60 -11.35 0.39
CA PRO A 237 -17.49 -10.21 0.46
C PRO A 237 -16.88 -9.07 1.28
N SER A 238 -17.50 -7.90 1.23
CA SER A 238 -17.12 -6.78 2.10
C SER A 238 -17.74 -6.97 3.48
N TYR A 239 -16.96 -6.68 4.51
CA TYR A 239 -17.38 -6.80 5.91
C TYR A 239 -17.37 -5.45 6.62
N GLY A 240 -18.22 -5.29 7.65
CA GLY A 240 -18.15 -4.21 8.62
C GLY A 240 -18.99 -2.96 8.32
N GLY A 241 -19.76 -2.93 7.23
CA GLY A 241 -20.73 -1.85 6.98
C GLY A 241 -20.13 -0.60 6.34
N ARG A 242 -20.57 0.61 6.76
CA ARG A 242 -20.15 1.88 6.14
C ARG A 242 -18.73 2.25 6.57
N ALA A 243 -17.84 2.45 5.61
CA ALA A 243 -16.47 2.88 5.85
C ALA A 243 -16.43 4.24 6.56
N VAL A 244 -15.50 4.37 7.50
CA VAL A 244 -15.16 5.61 8.22
C VAL A 244 -14.02 6.33 7.50
N ASN A 245 -13.04 5.58 6.98
CA ASN A 245 -11.90 6.10 6.24
C ASN A 245 -11.37 5.02 5.30
N THR A 246 -11.30 5.30 4.00
CA THR A 246 -10.81 4.31 3.01
C THR A 246 -9.31 4.40 2.75
N VAL A 247 -8.64 5.41 3.29
CA VAL A 247 -7.19 5.61 3.09
C VAL A 247 -6.42 4.51 3.82
N GLY A 248 -5.53 3.84 3.10
CA GLY A 248 -4.71 2.76 3.63
C GLY A 248 -5.40 1.38 3.71
N ALA A 249 -6.70 1.27 3.42
CA ALA A 249 -7.40 -0.02 3.42
C ALA A 249 -6.82 -1.00 2.39
N GLY A 250 -6.47 -0.51 1.20
CA GLY A 250 -5.80 -1.31 0.18
C GLY A 250 -4.40 -1.77 0.60
N ASP A 251 -3.63 -0.89 1.24
CA ASP A 251 -2.29 -1.19 1.76
C ASP A 251 -2.37 -2.23 2.88
N SER A 252 -3.38 -2.09 3.75
CA SER A 252 -3.68 -3.05 4.82
C SER A 252 -4.06 -4.41 4.26
N MET A 253 -4.83 -4.44 3.17
CA MET A 253 -5.17 -5.68 2.46
C MET A 253 -3.92 -6.37 1.90
N VAL A 254 -2.98 -5.63 1.29
CA VAL A 254 -1.69 -6.16 0.84
C VAL A 254 -0.92 -6.76 2.01
N ALA A 255 -0.79 -6.01 3.11
CA ALA A 255 -0.06 -6.46 4.29
C ALA A 255 -0.66 -7.72 4.91
N GLY A 256 -1.99 -7.76 5.08
CA GLY A 256 -2.71 -8.92 5.59
C GLY A 256 -2.57 -10.14 4.67
N PHE A 257 -2.67 -9.94 3.35
CA PHE A 257 -2.45 -11.02 2.38
C PHE A 257 -1.03 -11.59 2.47
N VAL A 258 -0.01 -10.73 2.46
CA VAL A 258 1.39 -11.14 2.59
C VAL A 258 1.62 -11.89 3.89
N ALA A 259 1.09 -11.36 5.01
CA ALA A 259 1.19 -11.99 6.33
C ALA A 259 0.53 -13.38 6.36
N GLY A 260 -0.67 -13.50 5.82
CA GLY A 260 -1.41 -14.76 5.75
C GLY A 260 -0.70 -15.80 4.90
N TYR A 261 -0.22 -15.39 3.73
CA TYR A 261 0.51 -16.29 2.83
C TYR A 261 1.84 -16.78 3.42
N ILE A 262 2.61 -15.90 4.04
CA ILE A 262 3.89 -16.28 4.68
C ILE A 262 3.65 -17.27 5.82
N LYS A 263 2.57 -17.11 6.58
CA LYS A 263 2.24 -18.00 7.70
C LYS A 263 1.80 -19.39 7.26
N THR A 264 1.02 -19.49 6.18
CA THR A 264 0.28 -20.72 5.87
C THR A 264 0.57 -21.30 4.50
N GLY A 265 1.05 -20.51 3.55
CA GLY A 265 1.13 -20.88 2.13
C GLY A 265 -0.25 -21.02 1.45
N ASP A 266 -1.35 -20.69 2.14
CA ASP A 266 -2.72 -20.85 1.65
C ASP A 266 -3.29 -19.54 1.14
N PHE A 267 -3.69 -19.49 -0.12
CA PHE A 267 -4.25 -18.30 -0.78
C PHE A 267 -5.60 -17.88 -0.22
N SER A 268 -6.43 -18.84 0.21
CA SER A 268 -7.74 -18.55 0.78
C SER A 268 -7.59 -17.84 2.13
N TYR A 269 -6.69 -18.36 2.99
CA TYR A 269 -6.38 -17.71 4.26
C TYR A 269 -5.69 -16.34 4.06
N ALA A 270 -4.79 -16.24 3.08
CA ALA A 270 -4.14 -14.97 2.74
C ALA A 270 -5.18 -13.91 2.33
N LEU A 271 -6.15 -14.25 1.46
CA LEU A 271 -7.24 -13.35 1.10
C LEU A 271 -8.11 -12.99 2.32
N LYS A 272 -8.41 -13.97 3.17
CA LYS A 272 -9.20 -13.76 4.40
C LYS A 272 -8.53 -12.73 5.32
N LEU A 273 -7.26 -12.93 5.67
CA LEU A 273 -6.52 -12.00 6.53
C LEU A 273 -6.31 -10.63 5.85
N GLY A 274 -6.10 -10.59 4.53
CA GLY A 274 -6.05 -9.36 3.75
C GLY A 274 -7.36 -8.59 3.81
N THR A 275 -8.50 -9.27 3.63
CA THR A 275 -9.83 -8.66 3.74
C THR A 275 -10.10 -8.17 5.16
N ALA A 276 -9.71 -8.94 6.19
CA ALA A 276 -9.85 -8.53 7.58
C ALA A 276 -9.06 -7.24 7.87
N ALA A 277 -7.78 -7.17 7.48
CA ALA A 277 -6.94 -6.00 7.70
C ALA A 277 -7.45 -4.76 6.93
N GLY A 278 -7.85 -4.95 5.66
CA GLY A 278 -8.43 -3.88 4.83
C GLY A 278 -9.75 -3.35 5.40
N SER A 279 -10.67 -4.24 5.79
CA SER A 279 -11.96 -3.87 6.38
C SER A 279 -11.79 -3.20 7.74
N ALA A 280 -10.93 -3.73 8.62
CA ALA A 280 -10.63 -3.13 9.91
C ALA A 280 -10.08 -1.70 9.76
N THR A 281 -9.20 -1.47 8.79
CA THR A 281 -8.67 -0.13 8.47
C THR A 281 -9.78 0.78 7.94
N ALA A 282 -10.64 0.30 7.05
CA ALA A 282 -11.75 1.09 6.51
C ALA A 282 -12.74 1.54 7.61
N LEU A 283 -12.84 0.82 8.72
CA LEU A 283 -13.66 1.16 9.90
C LEU A 283 -12.90 1.94 10.98
N SER A 284 -11.66 2.33 10.73
CA SER A 284 -10.80 3.06 11.67
C SER A 284 -10.55 4.49 11.18
N LEU A 285 -10.15 5.39 12.08
CA LEU A 285 -9.74 6.76 11.71
C LEU A 285 -8.38 6.81 11.02
N GLY A 286 -7.53 5.83 11.29
CA GLY A 286 -6.23 5.60 10.68
C GLY A 286 -6.10 4.13 10.30
N LEU A 287 -4.88 3.62 10.24
CA LEU A 287 -4.66 2.19 10.06
C LEU A 287 -5.19 1.40 11.27
N ALA A 288 -5.67 0.20 11.03
CA ALA A 288 -6.16 -0.66 12.10
C ALA A 288 -5.02 -1.16 12.99
N ASP A 289 -5.29 -1.26 14.29
CA ASP A 289 -4.46 -1.99 15.23
C ASP A 289 -4.73 -3.51 15.17
N ARG A 290 -3.85 -4.27 15.81
CA ARG A 290 -3.95 -5.72 15.88
C ARG A 290 -5.33 -6.20 16.36
N LYS A 291 -5.86 -5.57 17.41
CA LYS A 291 -7.13 -5.97 18.02
C LYS A 291 -8.28 -5.90 17.02
N LYS A 292 -8.39 -4.80 16.28
CA LYS A 292 -9.45 -4.62 15.26
C LYS A 292 -9.31 -5.60 14.10
N ILE A 293 -8.07 -5.91 13.70
CA ILE A 293 -7.81 -6.92 12.66
C ILE A 293 -8.29 -8.29 13.14
N ASP A 294 -7.96 -8.69 14.37
CA ASP A 294 -8.37 -9.97 14.95
C ASP A 294 -9.90 -10.05 15.12
N GLU A 295 -10.55 -8.98 15.62
CA GLU A 295 -12.03 -8.90 15.71
C GLU A 295 -12.70 -9.06 14.34
N MET A 296 -12.14 -8.43 13.29
CA MET A 296 -12.65 -8.56 11.94
C MET A 296 -12.42 -9.96 11.36
N LEU A 297 -11.26 -10.56 11.62
CA LEU A 297 -10.95 -11.93 11.20
C LEU A 297 -11.92 -12.93 11.83
N GLU A 298 -12.18 -12.80 13.14
CA GLU A 298 -13.18 -13.63 13.83
C GLU A 298 -14.60 -13.47 13.25
N LEU A 299 -14.98 -12.25 12.84
CA LEU A 299 -16.27 -12.02 12.17
C LEU A 299 -16.35 -12.80 10.84
N ILE A 300 -15.30 -12.70 10.02
CA ILE A 300 -15.20 -13.40 8.73
C ILE A 300 -15.20 -14.93 8.90
N GLU A 301 -14.68 -15.45 10.01
CA GLU A 301 -14.62 -16.90 10.27
C GLU A 301 -15.95 -17.50 10.76
N LYS A 302 -16.86 -16.66 11.25
CA LYS A 302 -18.18 -17.09 11.74
C LYS A 302 -19.25 -17.13 10.64
N GLU A 303 -18.99 -16.48 9.51
CA GLU A 303 -19.86 -16.50 8.32
C GLU A 303 -19.42 -17.55 7.28
#